data_00e97506e11f06df7448f15e757074fb
#
_entry.id   00e97506e11f06df7448f15e757074fb
#
_cell.length_a   1.000
_cell.length_b   1.000
_cell.length_c   1.000
_cell.angle_alpha   90.00
_cell.angle_beta   90.00
_cell.angle_gamma   90.00
#
_symmetry.space_group_name_H-M   'P 1'
#
loop_
_entity.id
_entity.type
_entity.pdbx_description
1 polymer ?
#
loop_
_entity_poly.entity_id
_entity_poly.type
_entity_poly.pdbx_seq_one_letter_code
_entity_poly.pdbx_strand_id
1 'polypeptide(L)'
;MNYRFETLKETRIIGVAQSFENGNEMQKGIPQYWEETNHQGITDDLIKQSDQILSGVFGVIISKPTKEMDYMIGVTSQKNI
;
A
#
# COMPACT_ATOMS: atom_id res chain seq x y z
N MET A 1 -1.53 6.20 -13.05
CA MET A 1 -2.00 5.86 -11.70
C MET A 1 -1.30 6.71 -10.66
N ASN A 2 -2.03 7.20 -9.70
CA ASN A 2 -1.47 8.05 -8.66
C ASN A 2 -0.97 7.20 -7.50
N TYR A 3 0.29 7.33 -7.17
CA TYR A 3 0.86 6.69 -6.00
C TYR A 3 0.65 7.59 -4.78
N ARG A 4 0.54 6.95 -3.63
CA ARG A 4 0.34 7.61 -2.36
C ARG A 4 1.57 7.43 -1.49
N PHE A 5 1.92 8.47 -0.73
CA PHE A 5 2.99 8.41 0.24
C PHE A 5 2.41 8.42 1.64
N GLU A 6 2.92 7.54 2.49
CA GLU A 6 2.56 7.50 3.90
C GLU A 6 3.84 7.39 4.72
N THR A 7 3.82 7.97 5.92
CA THR A 7 4.92 7.84 6.86
C THR A 7 4.43 7.07 8.08
N LEU A 8 5.06 5.93 8.35
CA LEU A 8 4.78 5.12 9.52
C LEU A 8 5.99 5.21 10.42
N LYS A 9 5.84 5.90 11.56
CA LYS A 9 6.96 6.25 12.43
C LYS A 9 8.00 7.02 11.61
N GLU A 10 9.19 6.46 11.42
CA GLU A 10 10.25 7.12 10.66
C GLU A 10 10.41 6.54 9.26
N THR A 11 9.51 5.64 8.86
CA THR A 11 9.61 4.95 7.57
C THR A 11 8.60 5.50 6.59
N ARG A 12 9.06 5.95 5.45
CA ARG A 12 8.20 6.42 4.36
C ARG A 12 7.86 5.27 3.44
N ILE A 13 6.60 5.19 3.05
CA ILE A 13 6.10 4.16 2.15
C ILE A 13 5.48 4.83 0.92
N ILE A 14 5.78 4.30 -0.25
CA ILE A 14 5.11 4.70 -1.49
C ILE A 14 4.32 3.51 -2.01
N GLY A 15 3.11 3.75 -2.47
CA GLY A 15 2.28 2.67 -3.01
C GLY A 15 0.92 3.13 -3.47
N VAL A 16 0.03 2.17 -3.62
CA VAL A 16 -1.37 2.40 -3.98
C VAL A 16 -2.25 1.96 -2.81
N ALA A 17 -3.38 2.61 -2.65
CA ALA A 17 -4.28 2.33 -1.53
C ALA A 17 -5.72 2.25 -2.00
N GLN A 18 -6.50 1.45 -1.30
CA GLN A 18 -7.94 1.34 -1.51
C GLN A 18 -8.66 1.45 -0.18
N SER A 19 -9.75 2.22 -0.17
CA SER A 19 -10.58 2.39 1.03
C SER A 19 -11.67 1.33 1.07
N PHE A 20 -11.95 0.84 2.27
CA PHE A 20 -13.03 -0.12 2.54
C PHE A 20 -13.92 0.43 3.64
N GLU A 21 -15.20 0.06 3.60
CA GLU A 21 -16.18 0.58 4.55
C GLU A 21 -15.89 0.14 5.99
N ASN A 22 -15.30 -1.04 6.15
CA ASN A 22 -14.96 -1.58 7.47
C ASN A 22 -13.94 -2.71 7.31
N GLY A 23 -13.49 -3.26 8.43
CA GLY A 23 -12.46 -4.30 8.42
C GLY A 23 -12.90 -5.59 7.76
N ASN A 24 -14.18 -5.97 7.89
CA ASN A 24 -14.68 -7.19 7.24
C ASN A 24 -14.65 -7.06 5.72
N GLU A 25 -15.10 -5.94 5.18
CA GLU A 25 -15.05 -5.70 3.75
C GLU A 25 -13.59 -5.64 3.26
N MET A 26 -12.70 -5.06 4.05
CA MET A 26 -11.29 -5.03 3.70
C MET A 26 -10.72 -6.44 3.61
N GLN A 27 -10.99 -7.31 4.59
CA GLN A 27 -10.47 -8.67 4.57
C GLN A 27 -10.96 -9.46 3.36
N LYS A 28 -12.19 -9.23 2.94
CA LYS A 28 -12.72 -9.89 1.75
C LYS A 28 -12.09 -9.37 0.46
N GLY A 29 -11.73 -8.09 0.43
CA GLY A 29 -11.22 -7.45 -0.76
C GLY A 29 -9.71 -7.53 -0.95
N ILE A 30 -8.94 -7.85 0.10
CA ILE A 30 -7.48 -7.87 0.04
C ILE A 30 -6.95 -8.82 -1.04
N PRO A 31 -7.39 -10.09 -1.12
CA PRO A 31 -6.82 -10.97 -2.15
C PRO A 31 -7.07 -10.46 -3.57
N GLN A 32 -8.26 -9.95 -3.84
CA GLN A 32 -8.58 -9.41 -5.15
C GLN A 32 -7.75 -8.17 -5.45
N TYR A 33 -7.54 -7.31 -4.45
CA TYR A 33 -6.74 -6.09 -4.62
C TYR A 33 -5.29 -6.42 -4.98
N TRP A 34 -4.70 -7.41 -4.32
CA TRP A 34 -3.36 -7.89 -4.65
C TRP A 34 -3.30 -8.45 -6.08
N GLU A 35 -4.31 -9.23 -6.46
CA GLU A 35 -4.37 -9.81 -7.80
C GLU A 35 -4.45 -8.73 -8.87
N GLU A 36 -5.32 -7.74 -8.68
CA GLU A 36 -5.44 -6.63 -9.63
C GLU A 36 -4.15 -5.81 -9.71
N THR A 37 -3.52 -5.54 -8.57
CA THR A 37 -2.28 -4.77 -8.49
C THR A 37 -1.16 -5.50 -9.23
N ASN A 38 -1.04 -6.81 -9.05
CA ASN A 38 -0.06 -7.62 -9.75
C ASN A 38 -0.33 -7.65 -11.25
N HIS A 39 -1.59 -7.81 -11.62
CA HIS A 39 -1.98 -7.91 -13.03
C HIS A 39 -1.69 -6.61 -13.79
N GLN A 40 -1.81 -5.48 -13.14
CA GLN A 40 -1.54 -4.19 -13.76
C GLN A 40 -0.05 -3.81 -13.78
N GLY A 41 0.81 -4.65 -13.23
CA GLY A 41 2.26 -4.37 -13.20
C GLY A 41 2.67 -3.36 -12.14
N ILE A 42 1.76 -2.99 -11.23
CA ILE A 42 2.03 -1.99 -10.21
C ILE A 42 3.09 -2.47 -9.22
N THR A 43 3.04 -3.75 -8.84
CA THR A 43 4.02 -4.32 -7.91
C THR A 43 5.43 -4.25 -8.48
N ASP A 44 5.61 -4.50 -9.77
CA ASP A 44 6.91 -4.40 -10.41
C ASP A 44 7.42 -2.96 -10.40
N ASP A 45 6.55 -1.99 -10.65
CA ASP A 45 6.89 -0.58 -10.58
C ASP A 45 7.30 -0.17 -9.17
N LEU A 46 6.59 -0.64 -8.15
CA LEU A 46 6.90 -0.34 -6.77
C LEU A 46 8.25 -0.90 -6.35
N ILE A 47 8.57 -2.11 -6.80
CA ILE A 47 9.87 -2.72 -6.50
C ILE A 47 11.01 -1.84 -7.05
N LYS A 48 10.83 -1.26 -8.22
CA LYS A 48 11.82 -0.37 -8.82
C LYS A 48 12.00 0.91 -8.01
N GLN A 49 10.99 1.34 -7.27
CA GLN A 49 11.05 2.56 -6.47
C GLN A 49 11.46 2.31 -5.03
N SER A 50 11.59 1.05 -4.64
CA SER A 50 11.96 0.69 -3.27
C SER A 50 13.40 1.12 -2.98
N ASP A 51 13.63 1.59 -1.75
CA ASP A 51 15.00 1.83 -1.24
C ASP A 51 15.60 0.56 -0.63
N GLN A 52 14.83 -0.52 -0.59
CA GLN A 52 15.22 -1.84 -0.11
C GLN A 52 15.55 -1.89 1.38
N ILE A 53 15.18 -0.89 2.16
CA ILE A 53 15.30 -0.97 3.61
C ILE A 53 14.47 -2.15 4.12
N LEU A 54 13.22 -2.27 3.62
CA LEU A 54 12.44 -3.49 3.76
C LEU A 54 12.27 -4.06 2.37
N SER A 55 12.79 -5.26 2.14
CA SER A 55 12.72 -5.86 0.83
C SER A 55 11.30 -6.34 0.50
N GLY A 56 10.94 -6.25 -0.78
CA GLY A 56 9.65 -6.71 -1.27
C GLY A 56 8.53 -5.69 -1.13
N VAL A 57 7.36 -6.07 -1.59
CA VAL A 57 6.14 -5.28 -1.53
C VAL A 57 5.29 -5.81 -0.37
N PHE A 58 4.71 -4.91 0.42
CA PHE A 58 3.93 -5.33 1.58
C PHE A 58 2.64 -4.55 1.68
N GLY A 59 1.70 -5.08 2.46
CA GLY A 59 0.42 -4.45 2.72
C GLY A 59 0.43 -3.74 4.07
N VAL A 60 -0.19 -2.56 4.10
CA VAL A 60 -0.30 -1.76 5.32
C VAL A 60 -1.76 -1.41 5.54
N ILE A 61 -2.23 -1.59 6.77
CA ILE A 61 -3.59 -1.25 7.16
C ILE A 61 -3.55 0.09 7.87
N ILE A 62 -4.34 1.04 7.36
CA ILE A 62 -4.43 2.38 7.94
C ILE A 62 -5.85 2.59 8.44
N SER A 63 -6.00 2.71 9.75
CA SER A 63 -7.29 2.96 10.38
C SER A 63 -7.61 4.44 10.34
N LYS A 64 -8.86 4.76 10.00
CA LYS A 64 -9.36 6.13 10.04
C LYS A 64 -10.17 6.34 11.32
N PRO A 65 -10.43 7.62 11.70
CA PRO A 65 -11.30 7.89 12.86
C PRO A 65 -12.70 7.31 12.74
N THR A 66 -13.17 7.07 11.52
CA THR A 66 -14.43 6.39 11.24
C THR A 66 -14.22 4.89 11.21
N LYS A 67 -15.25 4.11 10.83
CA LYS A 67 -15.11 2.66 10.65
C LYS A 67 -14.37 2.30 9.37
N GLU A 68 -14.14 3.26 8.51
CA GLU A 68 -13.43 3.04 7.26
C GLU A 68 -11.98 2.66 7.50
N MET A 69 -11.45 1.82 6.61
CA MET A 69 -10.06 1.40 6.67
C MET A 69 -9.46 1.47 5.28
N ASP A 70 -8.22 1.93 5.20
CA ASP A 70 -7.46 1.90 3.97
C ASP A 70 -6.48 0.73 4.00
N TYR A 71 -6.37 0.03 2.88
CA TYR A 71 -5.34 -0.98 2.69
C TYR A 71 -4.40 -0.49 1.61
N MET A 72 -3.12 -0.38 1.96
CA MET A 72 -2.09 0.14 1.07
C MET A 72 -1.12 -0.97 0.69
N ILE A 73 -0.85 -1.11 -0.61
CA ILE A 73 0.18 -1.99 -1.12
C ILE A 73 1.35 -1.11 -1.53
N GLY A 74 2.51 -1.33 -0.92
CA GLY A 74 3.62 -0.43 -1.15
C GLY A 74 4.98 -0.99 -0.80
N VAL A 75 5.98 -0.13 -0.95
CA VAL A 75 7.38 -0.41 -0.63
C VAL A 75 7.94 0.76 0.17
N THR A 76 9.03 0.52 0.89
CA THR A 76 9.69 1.60 1.59
C THR A 76 10.43 2.50 0.59
N SER A 77 10.44 3.81 0.86
CA SER A 77 11.14 4.77 0.02
C SER A 77 11.63 5.92 0.89
N GLN A 78 12.94 6.10 0.94
CA GLN A 78 13.57 7.19 1.69
C GLN A 78 13.89 8.39 0.82
N LYS A 79 13.49 8.36 -0.43
CA LYS A 79 13.76 9.47 -1.33
C LYS A 79 13.07 10.73 -0.85
N ASN A 80 13.80 11.80 -0.73
CA ASN A 80 13.23 13.11 -0.50
C ASN A 80 12.54 13.56 -1.77
N ILE A 81 11.31 13.92 -1.62
CA ILE A 81 10.50 14.39 -2.73
C ILE A 81 10.20 15.85 -2.50
#